data_d4da5e0f4748d75c4837e90d26d1e142
#
_entry.id   d4da5e0f4748d75c4837e90d26d1e142
#
_cell.length_a   1.000
_cell.length_b   1.000
_cell.length_c   1.000
_cell.angle_alpha   90.00
_cell.angle_beta   90.00
_cell.angle_gamma   90.00
#
_symmetry.space_group_name_H-M   'P 1'
#
loop_
_entity.id
_entity.type
_entity.pdbx_description
1 polymer ?
#
loop_
_entity_poly.entity_id
_entity_poly.type
_entity_poly.pdbx_seq_one_letter_code
_entity_poly.pdbx_strand_id
1 'polypeptide(L)'
;VTIRYALLASLVAAGCSPAPTVPQPAAPAPVRKVIPELPAATEASASNFAQLTLKCIQKTYPNQPGLILDKPADVVPPDKAHPAFYGCYDWHSSVHGHWMLARLLRLFPALPEGPHIKKALNKNLTAKNIAIEAAYYNRPDTKAFERTYGWAWTLKLAEELLLSSTAEAKAWSANLKPLADTLAARYLDFLPKQVYPIRTGLHPNTAFGLAFALDYANAVHDTKLKDLLIARSNDYFGNDTDYPAKLEPGGSDFLSPALAEADLMHRVLPADQFAKWFHAFLPGIAKGEPKNLLEIAIVSDRSDPQLGHLDGLNLSRAWCMRHVAAALPAGDPARAVLEESGHTHATDGLRNVATGHYEGEHWLGSFAVYLLTER
;
A
#
# COMPACT_ATOMS: atom_id res chain seq x y z
N VAL A 1 83.86 -26.86 33.17
CA VAL A 1 83.20 -27.80 34.04
C VAL A 1 82.21 -27.00 34.85
N THR A 2 80.90 -27.10 34.53
CA THR A 2 79.83 -26.38 35.21
C THR A 2 78.80 -27.40 35.65
N ILE A 3 78.68 -27.52 36.94
CA ILE A 3 77.74 -28.42 37.63
C ILE A 3 76.39 -27.76 37.66
N ARG A 4 75.32 -28.38 37.17
CA ARG A 4 73.91 -27.96 37.31
C ARG A 4 73.26 -28.72 38.45
N TYR A 5 72.75 -28.02 39.44
CA TYR A 5 71.89 -28.56 40.48
C TYR A 5 70.44 -28.50 40.01
N ALA A 6 69.77 -29.64 40.04
CA ALA A 6 68.32 -29.73 39.84
C ALA A 6 67.62 -29.69 41.16
N LEU A 7 66.72 -28.70 41.38
CA LEU A 7 65.80 -28.68 42.53
C LEU A 7 64.50 -29.34 42.09
N LEU A 8 64.10 -30.42 42.76
CA LEU A 8 62.77 -30.96 42.69
C LEU A 8 61.85 -30.16 43.64
N ALA A 9 60.84 -29.51 43.11
CA ALA A 9 59.76 -28.91 43.87
C ALA A 9 58.52 -29.84 43.79
N SER A 10 58.15 -30.42 44.90
CA SER A 10 56.91 -31.23 45.03
C SER A 10 55.72 -30.30 45.19
N LEU A 11 54.82 -30.23 44.21
CA LEU A 11 53.55 -29.54 44.33
C LEU A 11 52.51 -30.48 45.00
N VAL A 12 52.04 -30.08 46.17
CA VAL A 12 50.83 -30.63 46.81
C VAL A 12 49.63 -29.97 46.23
N ALA A 13 48.85 -30.67 45.42
CA ALA A 13 47.56 -30.19 44.90
C ALA A 13 46.48 -30.31 45.96
N ALA A 14 46.11 -29.17 46.56
CA ALA A 14 44.89 -29.08 47.41
C ALA A 14 43.66 -29.05 46.48
N GLY A 15 42.86 -30.09 46.56
CA GLY A 15 41.60 -30.18 45.86
C GLY A 15 40.56 -29.18 46.42
N CYS A 16 40.27 -28.09 45.70
CA CYS A 16 39.09 -27.27 45.97
C CYS A 16 37.88 -27.91 45.32
N SER A 17 36.95 -28.42 46.14
CA SER A 17 35.60 -28.80 45.66
C SER A 17 34.86 -27.54 45.24
N PRO A 18 34.18 -27.53 44.06
CA PRO A 18 33.36 -26.38 43.68
C PRO A 18 32.18 -26.22 44.62
N ALA A 19 31.94 -24.97 45.04
CA ALA A 19 30.78 -24.58 45.83
C ALA A 19 29.48 -24.86 45.04
N PRO A 20 28.38 -25.27 45.70
CA PRO A 20 27.11 -25.48 45.02
C PRO A 20 26.62 -24.19 44.36
N THR A 21 26.43 -24.21 43.04
CA THR A 21 25.83 -23.12 42.29
C THR A 21 24.37 -22.98 42.68
N VAL A 22 24.02 -21.89 43.35
CA VAL A 22 22.61 -21.50 43.58
C VAL A 22 21.97 -21.19 42.22
N PRO A 23 20.84 -21.80 41.84
CA PRO A 23 20.16 -21.46 40.61
C PRO A 23 19.77 -19.99 40.63
N GLN A 24 20.28 -19.22 39.65
CA GLN A 24 19.87 -17.84 39.49
C GLN A 24 18.38 -17.85 39.04
N PRO A 25 17.50 -17.06 39.69
CA PRO A 25 16.10 -17.01 39.29
C PRO A 25 16.04 -16.60 37.82
N ALA A 26 15.23 -17.33 37.04
CA ALA A 26 15.00 -17.01 35.63
C ALA A 26 14.54 -15.54 35.51
N ALA A 27 15.16 -14.79 34.59
CA ALA A 27 14.74 -13.43 34.33
C ALA A 27 13.22 -13.44 34.01
N PRO A 28 12.44 -12.49 34.57
CA PRO A 28 11.02 -12.43 34.25
C PRO A 28 10.84 -12.32 32.74
N ALA A 29 9.89 -13.10 32.19
CA ALA A 29 9.54 -13.01 30.79
C ALA A 29 9.20 -11.55 30.44
N PRO A 30 9.64 -11.03 29.28
CA PRO A 30 9.35 -9.66 28.90
C PRO A 30 7.84 -9.45 28.90
N VAL A 31 7.38 -8.45 29.66
CA VAL A 31 5.97 -8.05 29.68
C VAL A 31 5.62 -7.61 28.27
N ARG A 32 4.83 -8.41 27.58
CA ARG A 32 4.36 -8.09 26.23
C ARG A 32 3.50 -6.82 26.33
N LYS A 33 3.99 -5.72 25.75
CA LYS A 33 3.23 -4.47 25.67
C LYS A 33 1.94 -4.77 24.89
N VAL A 34 0.79 -4.48 25.49
CA VAL A 34 -0.49 -4.59 24.78
C VAL A 34 -0.55 -3.45 23.79
N ILE A 35 -0.45 -3.77 22.49
CA ILE A 35 -0.64 -2.79 21.41
C ILE A 35 -2.15 -2.65 21.25
N PRO A 36 -2.72 -1.43 21.37
CA PRO A 36 -4.14 -1.22 21.12
C PRO A 36 -4.52 -1.65 19.70
N GLU A 37 -5.68 -2.26 19.53
CA GLU A 37 -6.20 -2.52 18.21
C GLU A 37 -6.44 -1.19 17.47
N LEU A 38 -6.21 -1.18 16.15
CA LEU A 38 -6.60 -0.05 15.32
C LEU A 38 -8.12 0.16 15.43
N PRO A 39 -8.57 1.42 15.43
CA PRO A 39 -10.00 1.69 15.39
C PRO A 39 -10.61 1.01 14.16
N ALA A 40 -11.65 0.22 14.36
CA ALA A 40 -12.43 -0.33 13.26
C ALA A 40 -13.11 0.80 12.49
N ALA A 41 -13.31 0.62 11.18
CA ALA A 41 -14.18 1.51 10.42
C ALA A 41 -15.59 1.45 11.04
N THR A 42 -16.14 2.62 11.37
CA THR A 42 -17.50 2.78 11.91
C THR A 42 -18.39 3.45 10.88
N GLU A 43 -19.74 3.37 11.05
CA GLU A 43 -20.64 4.13 10.19
C GLU A 43 -20.35 5.65 10.23
N ALA A 44 -19.96 6.19 11.38
CA ALA A 44 -19.62 7.61 11.52
C ALA A 44 -18.36 7.98 10.72
N SER A 45 -17.29 7.17 10.81
CA SER A 45 -16.08 7.40 10.00
C SER A 45 -16.35 7.18 8.52
N ALA A 46 -17.13 6.16 8.16
CA ALA A 46 -17.54 5.87 6.79
C ALA A 46 -18.34 7.02 6.17
N SER A 47 -19.30 7.60 6.92
CA SER A 47 -20.06 8.78 6.52
C SER A 47 -19.14 9.97 6.25
N ASN A 48 -18.21 10.27 7.16
CA ASN A 48 -17.25 11.37 6.98
C ASN A 48 -16.40 11.17 5.70
N PHE A 49 -15.84 9.99 5.47
CA PHE A 49 -15.05 9.71 4.27
C PHE A 49 -15.89 9.79 2.99
N ALA A 50 -17.11 9.26 3.00
CA ALA A 50 -18.03 9.38 1.87
C ALA A 50 -18.33 10.83 1.52
N GLN A 51 -18.59 11.68 2.52
CA GLN A 51 -18.85 13.11 2.33
C GLN A 51 -17.68 13.85 1.72
N LEU A 52 -16.43 13.56 2.15
CA LEU A 52 -15.23 14.17 1.55
C LEU A 52 -15.18 13.91 0.04
N THR A 53 -15.31 12.66 -0.38
CA THR A 53 -15.26 12.32 -1.80
C THR A 53 -16.48 12.81 -2.58
N LEU A 54 -17.67 12.74 -2.03
CA LEU A 54 -18.87 13.26 -2.69
C LEU A 54 -18.81 14.78 -2.97
N LYS A 55 -18.02 15.54 -2.21
CA LYS A 55 -17.77 16.96 -2.47
C LYS A 55 -16.98 17.20 -3.77
N CYS A 56 -16.16 16.26 -4.22
CA CYS A 56 -15.26 16.46 -5.35
C CYS A 56 -15.49 15.51 -6.54
N ILE A 57 -16.06 14.32 -6.34
CA ILE A 57 -16.11 13.24 -7.35
C ILE A 57 -16.78 13.65 -8.68
N GLN A 58 -17.63 14.66 -8.66
CA GLN A 58 -18.31 15.20 -9.84
C GLN A 58 -18.01 16.69 -10.10
N LYS A 59 -16.94 17.20 -9.49
CA LYS A 59 -16.43 18.56 -9.73
C LYS A 59 -15.38 18.51 -10.83
N THR A 60 -15.59 19.28 -11.91
CA THR A 60 -14.64 19.40 -13.01
C THR A 60 -13.39 20.19 -12.60
N TYR A 61 -13.52 21.16 -11.70
CA TYR A 61 -12.43 22.04 -11.28
C TYR A 61 -12.39 22.23 -9.75
N PRO A 62 -11.16 22.42 -9.15
CA PRO A 62 -9.84 22.40 -9.79
C PRO A 62 -9.51 21.02 -10.35
N ASN A 63 -8.61 20.97 -11.38
CA ASN A 63 -8.23 19.71 -12.03
C ASN A 63 -6.82 19.80 -12.62
N GLN A 64 -6.06 18.72 -12.47
CA GLN A 64 -4.77 18.49 -13.12
C GLN A 64 -4.95 17.37 -14.16
N PRO A 65 -5.25 17.69 -15.42
CA PRO A 65 -5.80 16.72 -16.37
C PRO A 65 -4.80 15.70 -16.90
N GLY A 66 -3.50 15.84 -16.75
CA GLY A 66 -2.49 14.87 -17.21
C GLY A 66 -2.61 14.42 -18.68
N LEU A 67 -3.34 15.18 -19.52
CA LEU A 67 -3.70 14.82 -20.90
C LEU A 67 -2.46 14.75 -21.80
N ILE A 68 -2.43 13.76 -22.68
CA ILE A 68 -1.51 13.71 -23.81
C ILE A 68 -2.22 14.35 -24.99
N LEU A 69 -1.64 15.45 -25.49
CA LEU A 69 -2.21 16.24 -26.59
C LEU A 69 -1.42 15.96 -27.88
N ASP A 70 -2.04 15.28 -28.83
CA ASP A 70 -1.45 15.00 -30.15
C ASP A 70 -1.85 16.04 -31.18
N LYS A 71 -3.02 16.67 -31.02
CA LYS A 71 -3.59 17.67 -31.94
C LYS A 71 -4.47 18.68 -31.18
N PRO A 72 -4.74 19.85 -31.76
CA PRO A 72 -5.54 20.91 -31.13
C PRO A 72 -6.93 20.43 -30.64
N ALA A 73 -7.52 19.44 -31.29
CA ALA A 73 -8.83 18.89 -30.93
C ALA A 73 -8.79 18.07 -29.64
N ASP A 74 -7.62 17.73 -29.12
CA ASP A 74 -7.45 17.02 -27.85
C ASP A 74 -7.57 17.96 -26.62
N VAL A 75 -7.56 19.27 -26.87
CA VAL A 75 -7.76 20.28 -25.82
C VAL A 75 -9.25 20.36 -25.48
N VAL A 76 -9.70 19.56 -24.55
CA VAL A 76 -11.08 19.51 -24.08
C VAL A 76 -11.15 19.59 -22.57
N PRO A 77 -12.29 20.01 -21.99
CA PRO A 77 -12.48 20.02 -20.53
C PRO A 77 -12.33 18.60 -19.93
N PRO A 78 -11.89 18.48 -18.67
CA PRO A 78 -11.66 17.18 -18.01
C PRO A 78 -12.86 16.24 -18.09
N ASP A 79 -14.08 16.71 -17.89
CA ASP A 79 -15.31 15.91 -17.95
C ASP A 79 -15.67 15.43 -19.37
N LYS A 80 -15.01 15.95 -20.40
CA LYS A 80 -15.12 15.47 -21.78
C LYS A 80 -14.01 14.51 -22.15
N ALA A 81 -12.79 14.76 -21.65
CA ALA A 81 -11.65 13.86 -21.84
C ALA A 81 -11.86 12.54 -21.07
N HIS A 82 -12.28 12.64 -19.83
CA HIS A 82 -12.41 11.53 -18.87
C HIS A 82 -13.78 11.53 -18.19
N PRO A 83 -14.88 11.20 -18.90
CA PRO A 83 -16.24 11.37 -18.39
C PRO A 83 -16.60 10.45 -17.23
N ALA A 84 -15.83 9.38 -16.99
CA ALA A 84 -15.97 8.55 -15.80
C ALA A 84 -15.15 9.08 -14.63
N PHE A 85 -13.97 9.63 -14.85
CA PHE A 85 -12.98 9.91 -13.82
C PHE A 85 -12.39 11.32 -13.91
N TYR A 86 -13.25 12.35 -13.90
CA TYR A 86 -12.86 13.75 -14.05
C TYR A 86 -12.81 14.54 -12.73
N GLY A 87 -13.39 13.99 -11.64
CA GLY A 87 -13.49 14.69 -10.36
C GLY A 87 -12.28 14.53 -9.46
N CYS A 88 -12.33 15.15 -8.29
CA CYS A 88 -11.29 15.03 -7.26
C CYS A 88 -9.88 15.32 -7.77
N TYR A 89 -9.70 16.42 -8.50
CA TYR A 89 -8.44 16.99 -8.94
C TYR A 89 -7.76 16.28 -10.11
N ASP A 90 -7.58 14.97 -10.10
CA ASP A 90 -6.93 14.19 -11.14
C ASP A 90 -7.61 12.85 -11.41
N TRP A 91 -7.16 12.16 -12.45
CA TRP A 91 -7.78 10.94 -12.91
C TRP A 91 -7.70 9.81 -11.86
N HIS A 92 -6.51 9.57 -11.30
CA HIS A 92 -6.33 8.49 -10.32
C HIS A 92 -7.03 8.77 -9.00
N SER A 93 -7.05 10.01 -8.50
CA SER A 93 -7.80 10.36 -7.30
C SER A 93 -9.30 10.15 -7.50
N SER A 94 -9.80 10.46 -8.70
CA SER A 94 -11.18 10.11 -9.05
C SER A 94 -11.42 8.59 -8.99
N VAL A 95 -10.52 7.78 -9.57
CA VAL A 95 -10.65 6.32 -9.57
C VAL A 95 -10.70 5.75 -8.16
N HIS A 96 -9.72 6.09 -7.31
CA HIS A 96 -9.73 5.52 -5.95
C HIS A 96 -10.79 6.15 -5.05
N GLY A 97 -11.30 7.34 -5.38
CA GLY A 97 -12.53 7.88 -4.79
C GLY A 97 -13.75 7.03 -5.14
N HIS A 98 -13.90 6.58 -6.39
CA HIS A 98 -14.95 5.64 -6.79
C HIS A 98 -14.80 4.28 -6.09
N TRP A 99 -13.57 3.76 -5.98
CA TRP A 99 -13.28 2.55 -5.21
C TRP A 99 -13.74 2.70 -3.76
N MET A 100 -13.38 3.79 -3.10
CA MET A 100 -13.75 4.05 -1.71
C MET A 100 -15.28 4.11 -1.55
N LEU A 101 -15.97 4.84 -2.41
CA LEU A 101 -17.44 4.93 -2.36
C LEU A 101 -18.09 3.57 -2.56
N ALA A 102 -17.60 2.74 -3.49
CA ALA A 102 -18.09 1.38 -3.70
C ALA A 102 -17.83 0.49 -2.47
N ARG A 103 -16.64 0.55 -1.87
CA ARG A 103 -16.24 -0.17 -0.65
C ARG A 103 -17.13 0.20 0.53
N LEU A 104 -17.33 1.50 0.76
CA LEU A 104 -18.17 2.00 1.85
C LEU A 104 -19.63 1.58 1.69
N LEU A 105 -20.18 1.66 0.47
CA LEU A 105 -21.55 1.23 0.19
C LEU A 105 -21.76 -0.28 0.43
N ARG A 106 -20.74 -1.11 0.13
CA ARG A 106 -20.80 -2.56 0.38
C ARG A 106 -20.71 -2.90 1.85
N LEU A 107 -19.79 -2.26 2.59
CA LEU A 107 -19.54 -2.57 4.00
C LEU A 107 -20.58 -1.92 4.95
N PHE A 108 -21.13 -0.79 4.56
CA PHE A 108 -22.10 -0.01 5.34
C PHE A 108 -23.35 0.28 4.50
N PRO A 109 -24.20 -0.73 4.23
CA PRO A 109 -25.35 -0.57 3.31
C PRO A 109 -26.43 0.39 3.84
N ALA A 110 -26.44 0.68 5.15
CA ALA A 110 -27.36 1.63 5.78
C ALA A 110 -26.83 3.08 5.83
N LEU A 111 -25.66 3.34 5.22
CA LEU A 111 -25.02 4.66 5.26
C LEU A 111 -25.97 5.76 4.74
N PRO A 112 -26.17 6.89 5.46
CA PRO A 112 -27.03 7.99 5.01
C PRO A 112 -26.66 8.52 3.63
N GLU A 113 -25.39 8.51 3.26
CA GLU A 113 -24.86 8.92 1.97
C GLU A 113 -25.13 7.90 0.84
N GLY A 114 -25.60 6.70 1.16
CA GLY A 114 -25.84 5.62 0.20
C GLY A 114 -26.60 6.05 -1.08
N PRO A 115 -27.71 6.79 -1.01
CA PRO A 115 -28.39 7.29 -2.22
C PRO A 115 -27.54 8.25 -3.06
N HIS A 116 -26.72 9.10 -2.43
CA HIS A 116 -25.81 10.02 -3.13
C HIS A 116 -24.64 9.27 -3.78
N ILE A 117 -24.08 8.26 -3.10
CA ILE A 117 -23.04 7.38 -3.64
C ILE A 117 -23.58 6.67 -4.89
N LYS A 118 -24.75 6.02 -4.79
CA LYS A 118 -25.37 5.34 -5.93
C LYS A 118 -25.61 6.28 -7.10
N LYS A 119 -26.09 7.50 -6.83
CA LYS A 119 -26.28 8.52 -7.89
C LYS A 119 -24.96 8.89 -8.57
N ALA A 120 -23.88 9.07 -7.82
CA ALA A 120 -22.58 9.40 -8.38
C ALA A 120 -22.03 8.23 -9.24
N LEU A 121 -22.02 7.01 -8.71
CA LEU A 121 -21.56 5.82 -9.43
C LEU A 121 -22.40 5.55 -10.69
N ASN A 122 -23.71 5.67 -10.62
CA ASN A 122 -24.62 5.53 -11.77
C ASN A 122 -24.34 6.55 -12.89
N LYS A 123 -23.99 7.79 -12.52
CA LYS A 123 -23.65 8.84 -13.49
C LYS A 123 -22.31 8.62 -14.16
N ASN A 124 -21.33 8.19 -13.40
CA ASN A 124 -19.94 8.12 -13.86
C ASN A 124 -19.64 6.76 -14.52
N LEU A 125 -20.02 5.64 -13.91
CA LEU A 125 -19.71 4.28 -14.39
C LEU A 125 -20.72 3.76 -15.41
N THR A 126 -21.07 4.58 -16.40
CA THR A 126 -21.91 4.15 -17.53
C THR A 126 -21.07 3.45 -18.59
N ALA A 127 -21.67 2.53 -19.36
CA ALA A 127 -20.99 1.87 -20.47
C ALA A 127 -20.42 2.88 -21.48
N LYS A 128 -21.13 3.99 -21.74
CA LYS A 128 -20.69 5.06 -22.64
C LYS A 128 -19.43 5.76 -22.11
N ASN A 129 -19.41 6.16 -20.84
CA ASN A 129 -18.27 6.85 -20.24
C ASN A 129 -17.03 5.94 -20.22
N ILE A 130 -17.21 4.69 -19.79
CA ILE A 130 -16.11 3.72 -19.73
C ILE A 130 -15.58 3.39 -21.13
N ALA A 131 -16.42 3.35 -22.16
CA ALA A 131 -15.95 3.18 -23.54
C ALA A 131 -15.02 4.33 -23.98
N ILE A 132 -15.30 5.57 -23.55
CA ILE A 132 -14.42 6.72 -23.82
C ILE A 132 -13.09 6.56 -23.08
N GLU A 133 -13.12 6.19 -21.80
CA GLU A 133 -11.89 5.92 -21.02
C GLU A 133 -11.04 4.81 -21.68
N ALA A 134 -11.65 3.68 -22.03
CA ALA A 134 -10.95 2.57 -22.69
C ALA A 134 -10.37 2.99 -24.06
N ALA A 135 -11.11 3.80 -24.83
CA ALA A 135 -10.63 4.33 -26.11
C ALA A 135 -9.41 5.25 -25.93
N TYR A 136 -9.39 6.09 -24.89
CA TYR A 136 -8.22 6.92 -24.56
C TYR A 136 -6.99 6.06 -24.27
N TYR A 137 -7.13 5.02 -23.47
CA TYR A 137 -6.03 4.09 -23.21
C TYR A 137 -5.59 3.31 -24.47
N ASN A 138 -6.43 3.10 -25.46
CA ASN A 138 -6.07 2.41 -26.70
C ASN A 138 -5.33 3.28 -27.72
N ARG A 139 -5.12 4.57 -27.44
CA ARG A 139 -4.29 5.46 -28.26
C ARG A 139 -2.81 5.07 -28.17
N PRO A 140 -2.03 5.16 -29.28
CA PRO A 140 -0.61 4.82 -29.29
C PRO A 140 0.26 5.71 -28.40
N ASP A 141 -0.12 6.98 -28.25
CA ASP A 141 0.58 8.03 -27.51
C ASP A 141 0.32 8.00 -26.00
N THR A 142 -0.71 7.30 -25.51
CA THR A 142 -1.07 7.23 -24.09
C THR A 142 -0.51 6.02 -23.33
N LYS A 143 0.54 5.39 -23.84
CA LYS A 143 1.10 4.15 -23.25
C LYS A 143 1.57 4.30 -21.78
N ALA A 144 1.99 5.49 -21.40
CA ALA A 144 2.48 5.80 -20.06
C ALA A 144 1.44 6.51 -19.17
N PHE A 145 0.26 6.82 -19.70
CA PHE A 145 -0.78 7.52 -18.94
C PHE A 145 -1.17 6.68 -17.70
N GLU A 146 -1.07 7.31 -16.52
CA GLU A 146 -1.42 6.73 -15.21
C GLU A 146 -0.65 5.44 -14.83
N ARG A 147 0.47 5.14 -15.46
CA ARG A 147 1.26 3.92 -15.23
C ARG A 147 2.18 4.07 -14.01
N THR A 148 2.08 3.22 -12.98
CA THR A 148 1.18 2.08 -12.82
C THR A 148 0.07 2.34 -11.80
N TYR A 149 0.09 3.48 -11.12
CA TYR A 149 -0.76 3.81 -9.99
C TYR A 149 -2.26 3.84 -10.34
N GLY A 150 -2.62 4.63 -11.35
CA GLY A 150 -4.00 4.72 -11.80
C GLY A 150 -4.51 3.40 -12.39
N TRP A 151 -3.63 2.63 -13.06
CA TRP A 151 -3.97 1.29 -13.54
C TRP A 151 -4.31 0.36 -12.36
N ALA A 152 -3.47 0.37 -11.33
CA ALA A 152 -3.63 -0.45 -10.14
C ALA A 152 -4.94 -0.14 -9.40
N TRP A 153 -5.23 1.14 -9.16
CA TRP A 153 -6.48 1.55 -8.52
C TRP A 153 -7.73 1.23 -9.35
N THR A 154 -7.64 1.30 -10.68
CA THR A 154 -8.78 0.90 -11.54
C THR A 154 -9.05 -0.60 -11.44
N LEU A 155 -8.00 -1.42 -11.41
CA LEU A 155 -8.15 -2.85 -11.18
C LEU A 155 -8.69 -3.15 -9.77
N LYS A 156 -8.26 -2.40 -8.75
CA LYS A 156 -8.79 -2.51 -7.39
C LYS A 156 -10.27 -2.09 -7.30
N LEU A 157 -10.70 -1.08 -8.06
CA LEU A 157 -12.11 -0.74 -8.21
C LEU A 157 -12.90 -1.88 -8.89
N ALA A 158 -12.35 -2.47 -9.94
CA ALA A 158 -13.01 -3.59 -10.62
C ALA A 158 -13.16 -4.81 -9.70
N GLU A 159 -12.14 -5.14 -8.92
CA GLU A 159 -12.19 -6.17 -7.87
C GLU A 159 -13.29 -5.87 -6.85
N GLU A 160 -13.34 -4.64 -6.31
CA GLU A 160 -14.32 -4.24 -5.30
C GLU A 160 -15.77 -4.41 -5.78
N LEU A 161 -16.03 -4.05 -7.04
CA LEU A 161 -17.37 -4.19 -7.62
C LEU A 161 -17.81 -5.66 -7.77
N LEU A 162 -16.87 -6.59 -7.95
CA LEU A 162 -17.15 -8.02 -7.99
C LEU A 162 -17.57 -8.59 -6.62
N LEU A 163 -17.10 -7.98 -5.52
CA LEU A 163 -17.40 -8.43 -4.16
C LEU A 163 -18.83 -8.07 -3.71
N SER A 164 -19.52 -7.20 -4.42
CA SER A 164 -20.88 -6.78 -4.11
C SER A 164 -21.92 -7.58 -4.89
N SER A 165 -22.94 -8.09 -4.20
CA SER A 165 -24.03 -8.88 -4.82
C SER A 165 -25.18 -8.02 -5.36
N THR A 166 -25.18 -6.70 -5.14
CA THR A 166 -26.28 -5.80 -5.54
C THR A 166 -26.41 -5.70 -7.06
N ALA A 167 -27.62 -5.43 -7.55
CA ALA A 167 -27.87 -5.29 -8.99
C ALA A 167 -27.09 -4.10 -9.58
N GLU A 168 -27.00 -3.00 -8.84
CA GLU A 168 -26.24 -1.82 -9.24
C GLU A 168 -24.74 -2.13 -9.38
N ALA A 169 -24.13 -2.80 -8.39
CA ALA A 169 -22.71 -3.15 -8.44
C ALA A 169 -22.39 -4.10 -9.59
N LYS A 170 -23.28 -5.06 -9.87
CA LYS A 170 -23.15 -5.94 -11.06
C LYS A 170 -23.19 -5.15 -12.37
N ALA A 171 -24.07 -4.15 -12.46
CA ALA A 171 -24.13 -3.28 -13.64
C ALA A 171 -22.86 -2.42 -13.77
N TRP A 172 -22.36 -1.81 -12.67
CA TRP A 172 -21.13 -1.05 -12.69
C TRP A 172 -19.90 -1.92 -13.03
N SER A 173 -19.84 -3.13 -12.49
CA SER A 173 -18.78 -4.11 -12.81
C SER A 173 -18.79 -4.48 -14.30
N ALA A 174 -19.97 -4.78 -14.85
CA ALA A 174 -20.11 -5.08 -16.28
C ALA A 174 -19.70 -3.88 -17.17
N ASN A 175 -20.09 -2.67 -16.77
CA ASN A 175 -19.70 -1.44 -17.48
C ASN A 175 -18.19 -1.18 -17.40
N LEU A 176 -17.55 -1.38 -16.23
CA LEU A 176 -16.12 -1.11 -16.00
C LEU A 176 -15.21 -2.14 -16.69
N LYS A 177 -15.71 -3.35 -16.93
CA LYS A 177 -14.93 -4.48 -17.45
C LYS A 177 -14.07 -4.14 -18.70
N PRO A 178 -14.57 -3.45 -19.73
CA PRO A 178 -13.75 -3.13 -20.91
C PRO A 178 -12.50 -2.29 -20.58
N LEU A 179 -12.58 -1.39 -19.61
CA LEU A 179 -11.42 -0.61 -19.16
C LEU A 179 -10.47 -1.50 -18.34
N ALA A 180 -10.98 -2.32 -17.44
CA ALA A 180 -10.17 -3.26 -16.66
C ALA A 180 -9.43 -4.27 -17.58
N ASP A 181 -10.10 -4.82 -18.59
CA ASP A 181 -9.49 -5.70 -19.59
C ASP A 181 -8.37 -4.97 -20.38
N THR A 182 -8.60 -3.70 -20.75
CA THR A 182 -7.59 -2.87 -21.43
C THR A 182 -6.35 -2.67 -20.55
N LEU A 183 -6.53 -2.41 -19.26
CA LEU A 183 -5.42 -2.22 -18.33
C LEU A 183 -4.68 -3.54 -18.02
N ALA A 184 -5.38 -4.65 -17.88
CA ALA A 184 -4.78 -5.97 -17.78
C ALA A 184 -3.91 -6.29 -19.01
N ALA A 185 -4.43 -6.00 -20.21
CA ALA A 185 -3.66 -6.14 -21.46
C ALA A 185 -2.42 -5.24 -21.49
N ARG A 186 -2.50 -4.00 -20.93
CA ARG A 186 -1.34 -3.11 -20.81
C ARG A 186 -0.27 -3.65 -19.88
N TYR A 187 -0.64 -4.26 -18.76
CA TYR A 187 0.33 -4.96 -17.90
C TYR A 187 1.01 -6.09 -18.66
N LEU A 188 0.25 -6.91 -19.40
CA LEU A 188 0.78 -8.01 -20.21
C LEU A 188 1.73 -7.54 -21.31
N ASP A 189 1.49 -6.36 -21.91
CA ASP A 189 2.37 -5.77 -22.93
C ASP A 189 3.60 -5.06 -22.33
N PHE A 190 3.42 -4.37 -21.21
CA PHE A 190 4.43 -3.49 -20.63
C PHE A 190 5.47 -4.23 -19.79
N LEU A 191 5.05 -5.11 -18.86
CA LEU A 191 5.95 -5.72 -17.88
C LEU A 191 7.09 -6.54 -18.52
N PRO A 192 6.88 -7.29 -19.65
CA PRO A 192 8.00 -7.96 -20.32
C PRO A 192 9.09 -7.01 -20.83
N LYS A 193 8.77 -5.72 -21.06
CA LYS A 193 9.68 -4.69 -21.56
C LYS A 193 10.35 -3.90 -20.44
N GLN A 194 9.78 -3.89 -19.23
CA GLN A 194 10.35 -3.19 -18.08
C GLN A 194 11.48 -4.01 -17.49
N VAL A 195 12.73 -3.63 -17.78
CA VAL A 195 13.93 -4.34 -17.29
C VAL A 195 14.16 -4.06 -15.79
N TYR A 196 13.96 -2.82 -15.37
CA TYR A 196 14.22 -2.38 -13.99
C TYR A 196 12.93 -1.90 -13.33
N PRO A 197 12.66 -2.28 -12.05
CA PRO A 197 11.53 -1.75 -11.30
C PRO A 197 11.76 -0.28 -10.92
N ILE A 198 10.69 0.48 -10.78
CA ILE A 198 10.72 1.84 -10.24
C ILE A 198 10.48 1.74 -8.74
N ARG A 199 11.50 2.14 -7.94
CA ARG A 199 11.53 2.07 -6.48
C ARG A 199 11.40 3.47 -5.86
N THR A 200 10.35 4.20 -6.21
CA THR A 200 10.07 5.54 -5.66
C THR A 200 8.86 5.47 -4.73
N GLY A 201 8.76 6.41 -3.78
CA GLY A 201 7.59 6.57 -2.94
C GLY A 201 6.40 7.28 -3.59
N LEU A 202 6.40 7.36 -4.95
CA LEU A 202 5.44 8.11 -5.75
C LEU A 202 4.65 7.18 -6.69
N HIS A 203 3.72 7.78 -7.49
CA HIS A 203 2.80 7.10 -8.40
C HIS A 203 3.41 5.98 -9.27
N PRO A 204 4.62 6.10 -9.85
CA PRO A 204 5.13 5.02 -10.69
C PRO A 204 5.73 3.85 -9.93
N ASN A 205 5.56 3.74 -8.61
CA ASN A 205 6.06 2.62 -7.79
C ASN A 205 5.62 1.29 -8.37
N THR A 206 6.60 0.46 -8.76
CA THR A 206 6.30 -0.83 -9.41
C THR A 206 5.68 -1.83 -8.44
N ALA A 207 6.18 -1.93 -7.21
CA ALA A 207 5.70 -2.91 -6.24
C ALA A 207 4.22 -2.67 -5.88
N PHE A 208 3.84 -1.40 -5.61
CA PHE A 208 2.44 -1.02 -5.39
C PHE A 208 1.56 -1.39 -6.59
N GLY A 209 2.02 -1.04 -7.81
CA GLY A 209 1.27 -1.33 -9.03
C GLY A 209 1.04 -2.84 -9.25
N LEU A 210 2.05 -3.68 -8.96
CA LEU A 210 1.96 -5.14 -9.08
C LEU A 210 1.07 -5.75 -8.00
N ALA A 211 1.09 -5.23 -6.75
CA ALA A 211 0.29 -5.76 -5.64
C ALA A 211 -1.22 -5.71 -5.95
N PHE A 212 -1.73 -4.55 -6.34
CA PHE A 212 -3.15 -4.40 -6.66
C PHE A 212 -3.56 -5.11 -7.96
N ALA A 213 -2.67 -5.15 -8.95
CA ALA A 213 -2.92 -5.94 -10.16
C ALA A 213 -3.00 -7.44 -9.87
N LEU A 214 -2.20 -7.95 -8.91
CA LEU A 214 -2.21 -9.34 -8.47
C LEU A 214 -3.50 -9.68 -7.70
N ASP A 215 -3.96 -8.78 -6.82
CA ASP A 215 -5.24 -8.92 -6.13
C ASP A 215 -6.39 -9.08 -7.14
N TYR A 216 -6.44 -8.19 -8.15
CA TYR A 216 -7.42 -8.27 -9.24
C TYR A 216 -7.32 -9.57 -10.04
N ALA A 217 -6.10 -9.96 -10.47
CA ALA A 217 -5.89 -11.17 -11.26
C ALA A 217 -6.37 -12.43 -10.51
N ASN A 218 -6.16 -12.47 -9.19
CA ASN A 218 -6.70 -13.53 -8.33
C ASN A 218 -8.24 -13.50 -8.28
N ALA A 219 -8.84 -12.32 -8.12
CA ALA A 219 -10.29 -12.18 -8.01
C ALA A 219 -11.04 -12.58 -9.30
N VAL A 220 -10.46 -12.31 -10.47
CA VAL A 220 -11.05 -12.68 -11.78
C VAL A 220 -10.53 -14.00 -12.35
N HIS A 221 -9.63 -14.69 -11.64
CA HIS A 221 -8.99 -15.93 -12.07
C HIS A 221 -8.21 -15.80 -13.40
N ASP A 222 -7.63 -14.61 -13.65
CA ASP A 222 -6.74 -14.40 -14.82
C ASP A 222 -5.35 -15.00 -14.54
N THR A 223 -5.20 -16.27 -14.88
CA THR A 223 -3.94 -16.99 -14.66
C THR A 223 -2.79 -16.41 -15.46
N LYS A 224 -3.03 -15.93 -16.68
CA LYS A 224 -1.98 -15.34 -17.53
C LYS A 224 -1.41 -14.07 -16.92
N LEU A 225 -2.27 -13.17 -16.46
CA LEU A 225 -1.85 -11.94 -15.77
C LEU A 225 -1.16 -12.28 -14.46
N LYS A 226 -1.76 -13.14 -13.64
CA LYS A 226 -1.21 -13.60 -12.35
C LYS A 226 0.21 -14.16 -12.51
N ASP A 227 0.41 -15.10 -13.42
CA ASP A 227 1.71 -15.76 -13.62
C ASP A 227 2.78 -14.75 -14.04
N LEU A 228 2.45 -13.80 -14.93
CA LEU A 228 3.36 -12.73 -15.30
C LEU A 228 3.70 -11.82 -14.11
N LEU A 229 2.70 -11.42 -13.32
CA LEU A 229 2.91 -10.56 -12.14
C LEU A 229 3.82 -11.24 -11.11
N ILE A 230 3.59 -12.53 -10.82
CA ILE A 230 4.44 -13.31 -9.91
C ILE A 230 5.86 -13.44 -10.45
N ALA A 231 6.02 -13.79 -11.72
CA ALA A 231 7.34 -13.92 -12.36
C ALA A 231 8.10 -12.59 -12.28
N ARG A 232 7.49 -11.48 -12.66
CA ARG A 232 8.14 -10.15 -12.62
C ARG A 232 8.43 -9.68 -11.20
N SER A 233 7.58 -9.99 -10.23
CA SER A 233 7.85 -9.69 -8.81
C SER A 233 9.09 -10.43 -8.31
N ASN A 234 9.23 -11.71 -8.63
CA ASN A 234 10.43 -12.49 -8.29
C ASN A 234 11.68 -11.97 -9.01
N ASP A 235 11.58 -11.66 -10.31
CA ASP A 235 12.69 -11.09 -11.08
C ASP A 235 13.21 -9.78 -10.51
N TYR A 236 12.29 -8.90 -10.06
CA TYR A 236 12.63 -7.58 -9.57
C TYR A 236 13.09 -7.56 -8.12
N PHE A 237 12.48 -8.37 -7.26
CA PHE A 237 12.54 -8.21 -5.82
C PHE A 237 12.97 -9.48 -5.06
N GLY A 238 12.90 -10.64 -5.72
CA GLY A 238 13.14 -11.92 -5.05
C GLY A 238 14.54 -12.08 -4.44
N ASN A 239 15.54 -11.36 -4.97
CA ASN A 239 16.92 -11.41 -4.50
C ASN A 239 17.36 -10.17 -3.71
N ASP A 240 16.44 -9.25 -3.39
CA ASP A 240 16.79 -8.04 -2.67
C ASP A 240 17.13 -8.35 -1.21
N THR A 241 18.26 -7.79 -0.77
CA THR A 241 18.77 -7.92 0.59
C THR A 241 19.33 -6.59 1.08
N ASP A 242 19.29 -6.35 2.39
CA ASP A 242 19.83 -5.16 3.06
C ASP A 242 19.40 -3.85 2.36
N TYR A 243 18.09 -3.72 2.14
CA TYR A 243 17.52 -2.58 1.44
C TYR A 243 17.85 -1.27 2.19
N PRO A 244 18.27 -0.20 1.47
CA PRO A 244 18.72 1.05 2.10
C PRO A 244 17.56 1.91 2.63
N ALA A 245 16.65 1.33 3.43
CA ALA A 245 15.47 1.99 3.98
C ALA A 245 15.79 3.22 4.85
N LYS A 246 17.04 3.39 5.28
CA LYS A 246 17.52 4.61 5.95
C LYS A 246 17.45 5.87 5.09
N LEU A 247 17.23 5.74 3.78
CA LEU A 247 17.06 6.87 2.86
C LEU A 247 15.60 7.33 2.75
N GLU A 248 14.65 6.59 3.34
CA GLU A 248 13.25 7.01 3.39
C GLU A 248 12.96 7.89 4.62
N PRO A 249 11.95 8.77 4.54
CA PRO A 249 11.17 9.08 3.35
C PRO A 249 11.88 10.06 2.41
N GLY A 250 11.50 10.04 1.11
CA GLY A 250 11.68 11.19 0.24
C GLY A 250 10.74 12.33 0.63
N GLY A 251 11.07 13.56 0.21
CA GLY A 251 10.36 14.77 0.68
C GLY A 251 8.89 14.87 0.28
N SER A 252 8.42 14.06 -0.67
CA SER A 252 7.03 14.04 -1.14
C SER A 252 6.47 12.62 -1.32
N ASP A 253 7.06 11.64 -0.62
CA ASP A 253 6.60 10.26 -0.69
C ASP A 253 5.21 10.12 -0.04
N PHE A 254 4.34 9.33 -0.67
CA PHE A 254 3.08 8.84 -0.07
C PHE A 254 3.02 7.31 -0.01
N LEU A 255 4.05 6.65 -0.52
CA LEU A 255 4.33 5.23 -0.37
C LEU A 255 5.74 5.06 0.20
N SER A 256 5.96 4.02 0.99
CA SER A 256 7.31 3.59 1.36
C SER A 256 7.78 2.57 0.32
N PRO A 257 8.84 2.85 -0.45
CA PRO A 257 9.39 1.87 -1.39
C PRO A 257 9.70 0.52 -0.73
N ALA A 258 10.36 0.52 0.42
CA ALA A 258 10.68 -0.70 1.15
C ALA A 258 9.42 -1.47 1.59
N LEU A 259 8.47 -0.78 2.20
CA LEU A 259 7.27 -1.45 2.71
C LEU A 259 6.30 -1.86 1.60
N ALA A 260 6.21 -1.09 0.51
CA ALA A 260 5.43 -1.49 -0.67
C ALA A 260 6.00 -2.76 -1.32
N GLU A 261 7.32 -2.90 -1.35
CA GLU A 261 7.99 -4.11 -1.82
C GLU A 261 7.70 -5.30 -0.91
N ALA A 262 7.82 -5.13 0.41
CA ALA A 262 7.47 -6.18 1.37
C ALA A 262 5.98 -6.56 1.30
N ASP A 263 5.10 -5.58 1.09
CA ASP A 263 3.65 -5.77 0.94
C ASP A 263 3.29 -6.53 -0.35
N LEU A 264 4.06 -6.36 -1.44
CA LEU A 264 3.95 -7.20 -2.63
C LEU A 264 4.49 -8.62 -2.37
N MET A 265 5.69 -8.72 -1.79
CA MET A 265 6.36 -10.02 -1.69
C MET A 265 5.67 -11.00 -0.75
N HIS A 266 4.94 -10.54 0.27
CA HIS A 266 4.11 -11.45 1.07
C HIS A 266 2.94 -12.07 0.29
N ARG A 267 2.47 -11.41 -0.80
CA ARG A 267 1.44 -11.96 -1.70
C ARG A 267 2.01 -12.98 -2.68
N VAL A 268 3.30 -12.89 -2.96
CA VAL A 268 4.00 -13.68 -4.00
C VAL A 268 4.66 -14.92 -3.42
N LEU A 269 5.31 -14.79 -2.26
CA LEU A 269 6.09 -15.87 -1.66
C LEU A 269 5.24 -16.70 -0.68
N PRO A 270 5.47 -18.03 -0.62
CA PRO A 270 4.97 -18.85 0.49
C PRO A 270 5.45 -18.29 1.84
N ALA A 271 4.64 -18.42 2.89
CA ALA A 271 4.87 -17.77 4.19
C ALA A 271 6.26 -18.03 4.80
N ASP A 272 6.77 -19.26 4.69
CA ASP A 272 8.11 -19.63 5.19
C ASP A 272 9.25 -19.01 4.38
N GLN A 273 9.05 -18.84 3.08
CA GLN A 273 10.00 -18.16 2.19
C GLN A 273 9.93 -16.66 2.38
N PHE A 274 8.73 -16.10 2.55
CA PHE A 274 8.55 -14.69 2.83
C PHE A 274 9.27 -14.25 4.11
N ALA A 275 9.13 -14.98 5.21
CA ALA A 275 9.81 -14.63 6.45
C ALA A 275 11.34 -14.59 6.29
N LYS A 276 11.93 -15.57 5.59
CA LYS A 276 13.37 -15.61 5.30
C LYS A 276 13.81 -14.43 4.42
N TRP A 277 13.05 -14.16 3.36
CA TRP A 277 13.30 -13.04 2.46
C TRP A 277 13.20 -11.70 3.21
N PHE A 278 12.15 -11.51 4.00
CA PHE A 278 11.93 -10.27 4.73
C PHE A 278 13.06 -9.95 5.72
N HIS A 279 13.56 -10.95 6.45
CA HIS A 279 14.70 -10.76 7.35
C HIS A 279 16.02 -10.49 6.62
N ALA A 280 16.21 -10.99 5.39
CA ALA A 280 17.35 -10.64 4.56
C ALA A 280 17.19 -9.23 3.96
N PHE A 281 15.97 -8.84 3.60
CA PHE A 281 15.63 -7.57 2.99
C PHE A 281 15.73 -6.40 3.98
N LEU A 282 15.17 -6.54 5.19
CA LEU A 282 15.18 -5.53 6.26
C LEU A 282 15.72 -6.14 7.58
N PRO A 283 17.01 -6.44 7.67
CA PRO A 283 17.59 -7.21 8.78
C PRO A 283 17.52 -6.51 10.14
N GLY A 284 17.32 -5.18 10.16
CA GLY A 284 17.27 -4.37 11.37
C GLY A 284 15.90 -4.31 12.06
N ILE A 285 14.81 -4.69 11.38
CA ILE A 285 13.43 -4.44 11.86
C ILE A 285 13.18 -5.03 13.24
N ALA A 286 13.59 -6.26 13.49
CA ALA A 286 13.44 -6.91 14.79
C ALA A 286 14.16 -6.18 15.95
N LYS A 287 15.09 -5.27 15.64
CA LYS A 287 15.84 -4.44 16.58
C LYS A 287 15.34 -2.98 16.62
N GLY A 288 14.25 -2.67 15.90
CA GLY A 288 13.74 -1.32 15.79
C GLY A 288 14.54 -0.41 14.83
N GLU A 289 15.20 -0.99 13.82
CA GLU A 289 16.01 -0.26 12.85
C GLU A 289 15.56 -0.58 11.39
N PRO A 290 15.65 0.40 10.47
CA PRO A 290 16.07 1.78 10.69
C PRO A 290 14.92 2.62 11.29
N LYS A 291 15.24 3.50 12.24
CA LYS A 291 14.23 4.31 12.97
C LYS A 291 13.35 5.14 12.06
N ASN A 292 13.93 5.80 11.06
CA ASN A 292 13.18 6.65 10.11
C ASN A 292 12.11 5.91 9.29
N LEU A 293 12.21 4.59 9.15
CA LEU A 293 11.14 3.77 8.55
C LEU A 293 10.01 3.51 9.56
N LEU A 294 10.37 3.39 10.84
CA LEU A 294 9.46 3.01 11.93
C LEU A 294 8.85 4.22 12.68
N GLU A 295 9.40 5.42 12.46
CA GLU A 295 8.88 6.67 13.00
C GLU A 295 7.94 7.35 11.99
N ILE A 296 6.92 8.08 12.49
CA ILE A 296 5.98 8.82 11.64
C ILE A 296 6.71 9.87 10.80
N ALA A 297 6.27 10.04 9.56
CA ALA A 297 6.69 11.15 8.72
C ALA A 297 6.00 12.44 9.18
N ILE A 298 6.79 13.53 9.28
CA ILE A 298 6.29 14.81 9.77
C ILE A 298 5.92 15.71 8.59
N VAL A 299 4.68 16.18 8.58
CA VAL A 299 4.18 17.16 7.60
C VAL A 299 4.34 18.55 8.20
N SER A 300 5.21 19.38 7.61
CA SER A 300 5.47 20.73 8.07
C SER A 300 4.46 21.76 7.56
N ASP A 301 3.87 21.52 6.37
CA ASP A 301 2.85 22.39 5.77
C ASP A 301 1.85 21.53 4.99
N ARG A 302 0.59 21.46 5.44
CA ARG A 302 -0.50 20.72 4.79
C ARG A 302 -1.20 21.49 3.67
N SER A 303 -0.88 22.76 3.50
CA SER A 303 -1.36 23.55 2.35
C SER A 303 -0.51 23.34 1.11
N ASP A 304 0.72 22.80 1.25
CA ASP A 304 1.54 22.37 0.13
C ASP A 304 1.13 20.92 -0.27
N PRO A 305 0.66 20.72 -1.52
CA PRO A 305 0.16 19.41 -1.96
C PRO A 305 1.24 18.31 -1.95
N GLN A 306 2.52 18.67 -2.15
CA GLN A 306 3.60 17.69 -2.14
C GLN A 306 4.04 17.33 -0.71
N LEU A 307 4.12 18.30 0.19
CA LEU A 307 4.42 18.02 1.60
C LEU A 307 3.27 17.27 2.28
N GLY A 308 2.02 17.57 1.90
CA GLY A 308 0.83 16.84 2.34
C GLY A 308 0.82 15.35 1.97
N HIS A 309 1.61 14.92 0.98
CA HIS A 309 1.80 13.51 0.64
C HIS A 309 2.29 12.67 1.83
N LEU A 310 3.08 13.25 2.75
CA LEU A 310 3.59 12.53 3.91
C LEU A 310 2.49 12.07 4.89
N ASP A 311 1.31 12.71 4.93
CA ASP A 311 0.15 12.16 5.66
C ASP A 311 -0.33 10.85 5.02
N GLY A 312 -0.32 10.76 3.69
CA GLY A 312 -0.59 9.51 2.95
C GLY A 312 0.48 8.46 3.17
N LEU A 313 1.74 8.87 3.32
CA LEU A 313 2.83 7.96 3.67
C LEU A 313 2.59 7.29 5.03
N ASN A 314 2.12 8.04 6.04
CA ASN A 314 1.79 7.44 7.33
C ASN A 314 0.67 6.40 7.20
N LEU A 315 -0.37 6.66 6.41
CA LEU A 315 -1.43 5.69 6.15
C LEU A 315 -0.91 4.45 5.39
N SER A 316 -0.09 4.65 4.34
CA SER A 316 0.45 3.55 3.53
C SER A 316 1.46 2.69 4.28
N ARG A 317 2.32 3.29 5.09
CA ARG A 317 3.21 2.55 5.99
C ARG A 317 2.42 1.70 6.98
N ALA A 318 1.33 2.24 7.54
CA ALA A 318 0.51 1.52 8.50
C ALA A 318 -0.12 0.25 7.91
N TRP A 319 -0.70 0.31 6.69
CA TRP A 319 -1.28 -0.91 6.10
C TRP A 319 -0.21 -1.92 5.67
N CYS A 320 0.91 -1.46 5.10
CA CYS A 320 2.00 -2.37 4.73
C CYS A 320 2.58 -3.07 5.96
N MET A 321 2.88 -2.34 7.05
CA MET A 321 3.38 -2.90 8.30
C MET A 321 2.40 -3.93 8.87
N ARG A 322 1.09 -3.67 8.82
CA ARG A 322 0.07 -4.60 9.30
C ARG A 322 0.02 -5.88 8.46
N HIS A 323 0.05 -5.76 7.13
CA HIS A 323 0.04 -6.92 6.23
C HIS A 323 1.29 -7.77 6.42
N VAL A 324 2.46 -7.13 6.45
CA VAL A 324 3.74 -7.82 6.69
C VAL A 324 3.76 -8.51 8.06
N ALA A 325 3.33 -7.82 9.12
CA ALA A 325 3.23 -8.41 10.46
C ALA A 325 2.30 -9.62 10.49
N ALA A 326 1.15 -9.56 9.80
CA ALA A 326 0.22 -10.68 9.71
C ALA A 326 0.80 -11.87 8.93
N ALA A 327 1.63 -11.62 7.93
CA ALA A 327 2.28 -12.65 7.11
C ALA A 327 3.48 -13.32 7.82
N LEU A 328 4.08 -12.67 8.81
CA LEU A 328 5.18 -13.24 9.60
C LEU A 328 4.67 -14.25 10.63
N PRO A 329 5.48 -15.26 11.00
CA PRO A 329 5.13 -16.20 12.07
C PRO A 329 4.75 -15.50 13.38
N ALA A 330 3.81 -16.07 14.15
CA ALA A 330 3.31 -15.46 15.39
C ALA A 330 4.39 -15.12 16.44
N GLY A 331 5.50 -15.87 16.47
CA GLY A 331 6.64 -15.66 17.37
C GLY A 331 7.77 -14.82 16.79
N ASP A 332 7.61 -14.28 15.58
CA ASP A 332 8.64 -13.49 14.91
C ASP A 332 8.86 -12.16 15.64
N PRO A 333 10.10 -11.80 16.02
CA PRO A 333 10.37 -10.57 16.76
C PRO A 333 10.09 -9.29 15.95
N ALA A 334 10.17 -9.33 14.63
CA ALA A 334 9.84 -8.21 13.78
C ALA A 334 8.35 -7.88 13.79
N ARG A 335 7.48 -8.88 14.03
CA ARG A 335 6.04 -8.72 14.06
C ARG A 335 5.58 -7.68 15.09
N ALA A 336 6.05 -7.77 16.33
CA ALA A 336 5.68 -6.84 17.39
C ALA A 336 6.13 -5.40 17.08
N VAL A 337 7.32 -5.22 16.47
CA VAL A 337 7.84 -3.91 16.06
C VAL A 337 6.96 -3.31 14.98
N LEU A 338 6.59 -4.10 13.96
CA LEU A 338 5.74 -3.64 12.87
C LEU A 338 4.31 -3.33 13.34
N GLU A 339 3.74 -4.13 14.24
CA GLU A 339 2.42 -3.90 14.82
C GLU A 339 2.40 -2.58 15.62
N GLU A 340 3.41 -2.32 16.46
CA GLU A 340 3.52 -1.09 17.26
C GLU A 340 3.73 0.16 16.36
N SER A 341 4.66 0.07 15.43
CA SER A 341 4.93 1.16 14.49
C SER A 341 3.72 1.41 13.58
N GLY A 342 3.12 0.35 13.04
CA GLY A 342 1.93 0.45 12.20
C GLY A 342 0.75 1.10 12.93
N HIS A 343 0.54 0.77 14.21
CA HIS A 343 -0.47 1.45 15.03
C HIS A 343 -0.20 2.95 15.21
N THR A 344 1.07 3.32 15.43
CA THR A 344 1.48 4.72 15.58
C THR A 344 1.25 5.50 14.30
N HIS A 345 1.67 4.97 13.17
CA HIS A 345 1.46 5.56 11.84
C HIS A 345 -0.03 5.70 11.50
N ALA A 346 -0.84 4.65 11.77
CA ALA A 346 -2.28 4.68 11.55
C ALA A 346 -2.97 5.76 12.38
N THR A 347 -2.61 5.87 13.67
CA THR A 347 -3.20 6.86 14.59
C THR A 347 -2.91 8.28 14.11
N ASP A 348 -1.67 8.55 13.68
CA ASP A 348 -1.29 9.85 13.16
C ASP A 348 -1.97 10.14 11.81
N GLY A 349 -1.84 9.23 10.83
CA GLY A 349 -2.41 9.41 9.50
C GLY A 349 -3.93 9.58 9.51
N LEU A 350 -4.67 8.78 10.30
CA LEU A 350 -6.13 8.89 10.40
C LEU A 350 -6.59 10.22 10.98
N ARG A 351 -5.84 10.82 11.92
CA ARG A 351 -6.14 12.14 12.49
C ARG A 351 -6.08 13.24 11.44
N ASN A 352 -5.24 13.07 10.42
CA ASN A 352 -4.93 14.10 9.44
C ASN A 352 -5.70 13.97 8.10
N VAL A 353 -6.68 13.06 8.00
CA VAL A 353 -7.48 12.87 6.76
C VAL A 353 -8.42 14.03 6.48
N ALA A 354 -8.98 14.66 7.51
CA ALA A 354 -9.98 15.73 7.39
C ALA A 354 -9.50 16.96 8.13
N THR A 355 -8.60 17.73 7.52
CA THR A 355 -7.96 18.92 8.11
C THR A 355 -8.48 20.25 7.56
N GLY A 356 -9.38 20.23 6.58
CA GLY A 356 -9.89 21.40 5.88
C GLY A 356 -9.03 21.81 4.67
N HIS A 357 -7.94 21.08 4.38
CA HIS A 357 -7.08 21.33 3.21
C HIS A 357 -7.45 20.39 2.07
N TYR A 358 -7.95 20.97 0.97
CA TYR A 358 -8.38 20.20 -0.23
C TYR A 358 -7.25 19.37 -0.82
N GLU A 359 -6.02 19.82 -0.70
CA GLU A 359 -4.78 19.21 -1.18
C GLU A 359 -4.61 17.76 -0.65
N GLY A 360 -5.09 17.48 0.56
CA GLY A 360 -5.12 16.15 1.15
C GLY A 360 -6.49 15.49 1.10
N GLU A 361 -7.56 16.24 1.40
CA GLU A 361 -8.90 15.68 1.59
C GLU A 361 -9.46 14.97 0.35
N HIS A 362 -9.05 15.37 -0.87
CA HIS A 362 -9.57 14.76 -2.10
C HIS A 362 -9.10 13.32 -2.33
N TRP A 363 -8.05 12.85 -1.63
CA TRP A 363 -7.49 11.52 -1.83
C TRP A 363 -7.18 10.72 -0.55
N LEU A 364 -6.79 11.37 0.57
CA LEU A 364 -6.42 10.68 1.82
C LEU A 364 -7.54 9.80 2.38
N GLY A 365 -8.81 10.16 2.14
CA GLY A 365 -9.96 9.35 2.54
C GLY A 365 -9.90 7.93 1.99
N SER A 366 -9.43 7.74 0.75
CA SER A 366 -9.29 6.41 0.14
C SER A 366 -8.22 5.58 0.82
N PHE A 367 -7.09 6.20 1.19
CA PHE A 367 -6.01 5.54 1.94
C PHE A 367 -6.47 5.13 3.34
N ALA A 368 -7.21 6.02 4.02
CA ALA A 368 -7.79 5.71 5.32
C ALA A 368 -8.78 4.53 5.26
N VAL A 369 -9.66 4.51 4.28
CA VAL A 369 -10.62 3.41 4.09
C VAL A 369 -9.88 2.11 3.74
N TYR A 370 -8.84 2.16 2.90
CA TYR A 370 -8.02 0.99 2.60
C TYR A 370 -7.38 0.44 3.88
N LEU A 371 -6.69 1.29 4.66
CA LEU A 371 -6.10 0.91 5.94
C LEU A 371 -7.10 0.25 6.89
N LEU A 372 -8.30 0.81 7.01
CA LEU A 372 -9.30 0.37 8.00
C LEU A 372 -10.11 -0.87 7.56
N THR A 373 -10.14 -1.19 6.27
CA THR A 373 -11.05 -2.21 5.73
C THR A 373 -10.38 -3.34 4.97
N GLU A 374 -9.13 -3.20 4.57
CA GLU A 374 -8.33 -4.29 3.98
C GLU A 374 -7.74 -5.15 5.10
N ARG A 375 -7.85 -6.49 4.97
CA ARG A 375 -7.41 -7.45 6.00
C ARG A 375 -6.50 -8.50 5.39
#